data_aa096d76e3bef04a89185336f6d65bff
#
_entry.id   aa096d76e3bef04a89185336f6d65bff
#
_cell.length_a   1.000
_cell.length_b   1.000
_cell.length_c   1.000
_cell.angle_alpha   90.00
_cell.angle_beta   90.00
_cell.angle_gamma   90.00
#
_symmetry.space_group_name_H-M   'P 1'
#
loop_
_entity.id
_entity.type
_entity.pdbx_description
1 polymer ?
#
loop_
_entity_poly.entity_id
_entity_poly.type
_entity_poly.pdbx_seq_one_letter_code
_entity_poly.pdbx_strand_id
1 'polypeptide(L)'
;MTNEVRRGEKLAYAVGDMGLCLTLDVVYQFQLFFFTDVIGIGAALAGGVVFFARAAGSLFDVPAGLLADRTRTRFGRFRPWVAGAAFPLVVMFSLVYYSPPGGELLKASYAAVTLGVYMLLVSLQNTPYSALGGVMSASEHVRASIASWRVVGALAGGMIVSVCTLPLAKFLGAQGGAERGWLLTSLVYAAFALPLMLVSGMFPRERVEPASKERVPIRAALPAVLRTPGAKAVLLAGMAHSLAGGFSSNGFVYYFKYLAKGSSIGYPTYGFVSQAATACAVLFITARVTRRFAAVRVASIAYAGAGLLSCVYFFLPASSSASLLGVCALRCVVYAPAIALFWTLLARVADTSGGIATALVFGPACFLNKTASAAGSSLFGCGLSLAGFVPATEGHAAEVTSYTVIFMRLAISFIPAVFMLLASFLVHSIEMQGKCQKE
;
A
#
# COMPACT_ATOMS: atom_id res chain seq x y z
N MET A 1 -12.78 35.83 -11.89
CA MET A 1 -13.21 34.41 -11.98
C MET A 1 -12.66 33.70 -10.76
N THR A 2 -13.53 33.17 -9.91
CA THR A 2 -13.18 32.56 -8.62
C THR A 2 -12.24 31.38 -8.83
N ASN A 3 -11.00 31.54 -8.38
CA ASN A 3 -9.91 30.53 -8.47
C ASN A 3 -10.10 29.38 -7.47
N GLU A 4 -11.31 29.22 -6.93
CA GLU A 4 -11.63 28.22 -5.93
C GLU A 4 -11.90 26.85 -6.57
N VAL A 5 -11.27 25.84 -6.01
CA VAL A 5 -11.51 24.43 -6.37
C VAL A 5 -12.91 24.03 -5.89
N ARG A 6 -13.80 23.73 -6.81
CA ARG A 6 -15.19 23.34 -6.51
C ARG A 6 -15.22 22.00 -5.76
N ARG A 7 -16.23 21.80 -4.91
CA ARG A 7 -16.43 20.52 -4.19
C ARG A 7 -16.47 19.32 -5.15
N GLY A 8 -17.11 19.48 -6.33
CA GLY A 8 -17.17 18.44 -7.35
C GLY A 8 -15.79 18.04 -7.91
N GLU A 9 -14.85 18.98 -8.03
CA GLU A 9 -13.49 18.64 -8.47
C GLU A 9 -12.69 17.89 -7.40
N LYS A 10 -12.90 18.22 -6.11
CA LYS A 10 -12.30 17.48 -4.99
C LYS A 10 -12.84 16.05 -4.94
N LEU A 11 -14.14 15.88 -5.14
CA LEU A 11 -14.78 14.56 -5.22
C LEU A 11 -14.29 13.79 -6.44
N ALA A 12 -14.24 14.41 -7.62
CA ALA A 12 -13.70 13.80 -8.83
C ALA A 12 -12.25 13.35 -8.67
N TYR A 13 -11.45 14.11 -7.92
CA TYR A 13 -10.09 13.70 -7.57
C TYR A 13 -10.10 12.53 -6.58
N ALA A 14 -10.91 12.55 -5.53
CA ALA A 14 -10.99 11.49 -4.53
C ALA A 14 -11.43 10.13 -5.09
N VAL A 15 -12.41 10.11 -6.01
CA VAL A 15 -12.88 8.86 -6.63
C VAL A 15 -11.85 8.23 -7.55
N GLY A 16 -10.87 9.01 -8.04
CA GLY A 16 -9.72 8.47 -8.79
C GLY A 16 -8.83 7.58 -7.93
N ASP A 17 -8.56 7.98 -6.69
CA ASP A 17 -7.78 7.15 -5.75
C ASP A 17 -8.57 5.90 -5.32
N MET A 18 -9.88 6.04 -5.12
CA MET A 18 -10.75 4.90 -4.91
C MET A 18 -10.67 3.90 -6.07
N GLY A 19 -10.75 4.38 -7.33
CA GLY A 19 -10.61 3.54 -8.52
C GLY A 19 -9.24 2.85 -8.60
N LEU A 20 -8.16 3.56 -8.28
CA LEU A 20 -6.82 2.97 -8.22
C LEU A 20 -6.72 1.90 -7.12
N CYS A 21 -7.25 2.17 -5.92
CA CYS A 21 -7.27 1.22 -4.82
C CYS A 21 -8.06 -0.05 -5.12
N LEU A 22 -9.16 0.03 -5.90
CA LEU A 22 -9.91 -1.15 -6.34
C LEU A 22 -9.05 -2.14 -7.13
N THR A 23 -7.98 -1.71 -7.79
CA THR A 23 -7.06 -2.59 -8.50
C THR A 23 -5.80 -2.86 -7.71
N LEU A 24 -5.20 -1.82 -7.14
CA LEU A 24 -3.90 -1.90 -6.48
C LEU A 24 -3.96 -2.67 -5.15
N ASP A 25 -5.01 -2.44 -4.34
CA ASP A 25 -5.14 -3.11 -3.04
C ASP A 25 -5.46 -4.61 -3.20
N VAL A 26 -6.17 -5.00 -4.27
CA VAL A 26 -6.33 -6.43 -4.60
C VAL A 26 -4.96 -7.08 -4.83
N VAL A 27 -4.10 -6.41 -5.60
CA VAL A 27 -2.73 -6.89 -5.85
C VAL A 27 -1.89 -6.89 -4.56
N TYR A 28 -1.98 -5.85 -3.72
CA TYR A 28 -1.20 -5.82 -2.47
C TYR A 28 -1.63 -6.86 -1.45
N GLN A 29 -2.93 -7.15 -1.34
CA GLN A 29 -3.48 -8.05 -0.33
C GLN A 29 -3.55 -9.51 -0.78
N PHE A 30 -3.87 -9.76 -2.05
CA PHE A 30 -4.25 -11.11 -2.50
C PHE A 30 -3.37 -11.70 -3.60
N GLN A 31 -2.39 -10.94 -4.16
CA GLN A 31 -1.63 -11.42 -5.31
C GLN A 31 -0.82 -12.68 -5.00
N LEU A 32 -0.12 -12.70 -3.86
CA LEU A 32 0.64 -13.87 -3.45
C LEU A 32 -0.28 -15.09 -3.26
N PHE A 33 -1.43 -14.88 -2.61
CA PHE A 33 -2.45 -15.89 -2.41
C PHE A 33 -3.01 -16.44 -3.74
N PHE A 34 -3.28 -15.57 -4.71
CA PHE A 34 -3.72 -15.97 -6.03
C PHE A 34 -2.66 -16.85 -6.72
N PHE A 35 -1.40 -16.45 -6.68
CA PHE A 35 -0.32 -17.19 -7.31
C PHE A 35 -0.08 -18.55 -6.68
N THR A 36 -0.14 -18.68 -5.36
CA THR A 36 0.09 -19.96 -4.69
C THR A 36 -1.16 -20.85 -4.67
N ASP A 37 -2.28 -20.33 -4.19
CA ASP A 37 -3.45 -21.11 -3.80
C ASP A 37 -4.48 -21.28 -4.91
N VAL A 38 -4.40 -20.48 -5.98
CA VAL A 38 -5.34 -20.55 -7.10
C VAL A 38 -4.67 -21.13 -8.34
N ILE A 39 -3.51 -20.59 -8.72
CA ILE A 39 -2.82 -21.06 -9.94
C ILE A 39 -1.68 -22.05 -9.67
N GLY A 40 -1.32 -22.28 -8.39
CA GLY A 40 -0.43 -23.35 -7.97
C GLY A 40 1.06 -23.09 -8.20
N ILE A 41 1.51 -21.83 -8.19
CA ILE A 41 2.94 -21.48 -8.23
C ILE A 41 3.54 -21.67 -6.82
N GLY A 42 4.71 -22.28 -6.72
CA GLY A 42 5.42 -22.45 -5.45
C GLY A 42 5.64 -21.12 -4.73
N ALA A 43 5.47 -21.09 -3.41
CA ALA A 43 5.39 -19.86 -2.63
C ALA A 43 6.66 -18.99 -2.72
N ALA A 44 7.84 -19.58 -2.79
CA ALA A 44 9.10 -18.87 -2.98
C ALA A 44 9.19 -18.19 -4.35
N LEU A 45 8.83 -18.91 -5.42
CA LEU A 45 8.82 -18.38 -6.78
C LEU A 45 7.78 -17.26 -6.93
N ALA A 46 6.57 -17.47 -6.41
CA ALA A 46 5.51 -16.47 -6.37
C ALA A 46 5.94 -15.19 -5.63
N GLY A 47 6.60 -15.35 -4.47
CA GLY A 47 7.19 -14.25 -3.70
C GLY A 47 8.25 -13.48 -4.51
N GLY A 48 9.11 -14.17 -5.23
CA GLY A 48 10.11 -13.58 -6.13
C GLY A 48 9.46 -12.77 -7.24
N VAL A 49 8.45 -13.32 -7.93
CA VAL A 49 7.69 -12.61 -8.97
C VAL A 49 7.08 -11.32 -8.43
N VAL A 50 6.43 -11.37 -7.26
CA VAL A 50 5.82 -10.19 -6.62
C VAL A 50 6.88 -9.14 -6.29
N PHE A 51 8.03 -9.56 -5.76
CA PHE A 51 9.12 -8.63 -5.42
C PHE A 51 9.66 -7.90 -6.64
N PHE A 52 10.10 -8.64 -7.65
CA PHE A 52 10.72 -8.04 -8.84
C PHE A 52 9.74 -7.15 -9.62
N ALA A 53 8.48 -7.56 -9.76
CA ALA A 53 7.47 -6.77 -10.44
C ALA A 53 7.21 -5.43 -9.71
N ARG A 54 7.03 -5.46 -8.37
CA ARG A 54 6.80 -4.24 -7.58
C ARG A 54 8.04 -3.35 -7.50
N ALA A 55 9.23 -3.94 -7.41
CA ALA A 55 10.49 -3.19 -7.42
C ALA A 55 10.69 -2.47 -8.76
N ALA A 56 10.44 -3.15 -9.89
CA ALA A 56 10.49 -2.55 -11.22
C ALA A 56 9.50 -1.37 -11.36
N GLY A 57 8.26 -1.54 -10.90
CA GLY A 57 7.28 -0.46 -10.85
C GLY A 57 7.76 0.74 -10.03
N SER A 58 8.33 0.49 -8.85
CA SER A 58 8.86 1.56 -8.00
C SER A 58 10.03 2.32 -8.63
N LEU A 59 10.91 1.63 -9.36
CA LEU A 59 11.98 2.27 -10.13
C LEU A 59 11.43 3.15 -11.25
N PHE A 60 10.29 2.77 -11.81
CA PHE A 60 9.66 3.49 -12.91
C PHE A 60 8.88 4.75 -12.45
N ASP A 61 8.63 4.96 -11.17
CA ASP A 61 7.98 6.17 -10.65
C ASP A 61 8.73 7.46 -11.07
N VAL A 62 10.06 7.44 -11.08
CA VAL A 62 10.87 8.60 -11.46
C VAL A 62 10.76 8.91 -12.97
N PRO A 63 10.99 7.96 -13.89
CA PRO A 63 10.71 8.17 -15.32
C PRO A 63 9.27 8.62 -15.60
N ALA A 64 8.28 8.04 -14.94
CA ALA A 64 6.87 8.41 -15.11
C ALA A 64 6.62 9.88 -14.72
N GLY A 65 7.17 10.34 -13.62
CA GLY A 65 7.11 11.74 -13.21
C GLY A 65 7.78 12.67 -14.22
N LEU A 66 8.97 12.33 -14.72
CA LEU A 66 9.69 13.11 -15.72
C LEU A 66 8.95 13.19 -17.07
N LEU A 67 8.33 12.10 -17.49
CA LEU A 67 7.50 12.06 -18.69
C LEU A 67 6.28 12.98 -18.56
N ALA A 68 5.59 12.90 -17.43
CA ALA A 68 4.44 13.74 -17.13
C ALA A 68 4.83 15.23 -17.08
N ASP A 69 5.94 15.56 -16.44
CA ASP A 69 6.43 16.95 -16.34
C ASP A 69 6.82 17.56 -17.70
N ARG A 70 7.27 16.75 -18.65
CA ARG A 70 7.63 17.19 -20.01
C ARG A 70 6.43 17.29 -20.95
N THR A 71 5.34 16.66 -20.58
CA THR A 71 4.13 16.65 -21.41
C THR A 71 3.46 18.02 -21.41
N ARG A 72 3.11 18.52 -22.60
CA ARG A 72 2.35 19.75 -22.77
C ARG A 72 1.23 19.49 -23.77
N THR A 73 0.01 19.43 -23.27
CA THR A 73 -1.19 19.22 -24.09
C THR A 73 -2.26 20.26 -23.77
N ARG A 74 -3.25 20.38 -24.68
CA ARG A 74 -4.43 21.22 -24.45
C ARG A 74 -5.25 20.84 -23.21
N PHE A 75 -5.07 19.62 -22.69
CA PHE A 75 -5.77 19.12 -21.52
C PHE A 75 -4.97 19.30 -20.23
N GLY A 76 -3.77 19.83 -20.27
CA GLY A 76 -2.84 19.95 -19.16
C GLY A 76 -1.63 19.01 -19.30
N ARG A 77 -0.87 18.88 -18.21
CA ARG A 77 0.36 18.08 -18.17
C ARG A 77 0.12 16.69 -17.59
N PHE A 78 -0.61 16.60 -16.48
CA PHE A 78 -0.82 15.38 -15.70
C PHE A 78 -2.08 14.63 -16.11
N ARG A 79 -3.15 15.36 -16.43
CA ARG A 79 -4.46 14.82 -16.80
C ARG A 79 -4.43 13.78 -17.93
N PRO A 80 -3.70 14.00 -19.04
CA PRO A 80 -3.61 13.02 -20.13
C PRO A 80 -3.03 11.67 -19.69
N TRP A 81 -2.06 11.69 -18.76
CA TRP A 81 -1.45 10.47 -18.22
C TRP A 81 -2.42 9.72 -17.30
N VAL A 82 -3.12 10.44 -16.41
CA VAL A 82 -4.12 9.85 -15.51
C VAL A 82 -5.24 9.17 -16.30
N ALA A 83 -5.80 9.85 -17.29
CA ALA A 83 -6.88 9.29 -18.11
C ALA A 83 -6.37 8.24 -19.11
N GLY A 84 -5.23 8.50 -19.78
CA GLY A 84 -4.68 7.63 -20.82
C GLY A 84 -4.15 6.31 -20.30
N ALA A 85 -3.55 6.30 -19.11
CA ALA A 85 -3.07 5.07 -18.47
C ALA A 85 -4.21 4.23 -17.86
N ALA A 86 -5.40 4.79 -17.61
CA ALA A 86 -6.50 4.10 -16.94
C ALA A 86 -6.96 2.84 -17.68
N PHE A 87 -7.20 2.94 -18.99
CA PHE A 87 -7.67 1.80 -19.78
C PHE A 87 -6.64 0.65 -19.84
N PRO A 88 -5.37 0.88 -20.29
CA PRO A 88 -4.39 -0.18 -20.31
C PRO A 88 -4.11 -0.77 -18.92
N LEU A 89 -4.20 0.05 -17.85
CA LEU A 89 -4.02 -0.40 -16.47
C LEU A 89 -5.08 -1.44 -16.07
N VAL A 90 -6.36 -1.16 -16.29
CA VAL A 90 -7.43 -2.11 -15.91
C VAL A 90 -7.43 -3.36 -16.77
N VAL A 91 -7.00 -3.26 -18.04
CA VAL A 91 -6.82 -4.44 -18.90
C VAL A 91 -5.70 -5.32 -18.36
N MET A 92 -4.53 -4.72 -18.04
CA MET A 92 -3.41 -5.48 -17.48
C MET A 92 -3.74 -6.04 -16.10
N PHE A 93 -4.48 -5.29 -15.26
CA PHE A 93 -4.99 -5.80 -13.98
C PHE A 93 -5.82 -7.08 -14.16
N SER A 94 -6.71 -7.12 -15.15
CA SER A 94 -7.52 -8.32 -15.42
C SER A 94 -6.67 -9.48 -15.95
N LEU A 95 -5.67 -9.20 -16.79
CA LEU A 95 -4.73 -10.20 -17.29
C LEU A 95 -3.85 -10.79 -16.17
N VAL A 96 -3.51 -10.01 -15.14
CA VAL A 96 -2.78 -10.54 -13.96
C VAL A 96 -3.53 -11.67 -13.26
N TYR A 97 -4.88 -11.65 -13.31
CA TYR A 97 -5.74 -12.69 -12.71
C TYR A 97 -6.24 -13.75 -13.70
N TYR A 98 -5.65 -13.80 -14.89
CA TYR A 98 -5.84 -14.90 -15.83
C TYR A 98 -4.75 -15.96 -15.62
N SER A 99 -5.15 -17.23 -15.56
CA SER A 99 -4.24 -18.38 -15.47
C SER A 99 -4.07 -19.02 -16.85
N PRO A 100 -2.89 -18.94 -17.48
CA PRO A 100 -2.66 -19.63 -18.73
C PRO A 100 -2.56 -21.15 -18.49
N PRO A 101 -3.05 -22.00 -19.43
CA PRO A 101 -2.86 -23.44 -19.34
C PRO A 101 -1.37 -23.78 -19.50
N GLY A 102 -0.84 -24.67 -18.63
CA GLY A 102 0.55 -25.10 -18.72
C GLY A 102 1.22 -25.33 -17.37
N GLY A 103 2.52 -25.63 -17.41
CA GLY A 103 3.31 -25.92 -16.22
C GLY A 103 3.65 -24.67 -15.39
N GLU A 104 4.16 -24.89 -14.18
CA GLU A 104 4.47 -23.85 -13.20
C GLU A 104 5.35 -22.73 -13.76
N LEU A 105 6.40 -23.06 -14.51
CA LEU A 105 7.34 -22.09 -15.07
C LEU A 105 6.65 -21.14 -16.07
N LEU A 106 5.73 -21.66 -16.91
CA LEU A 106 4.96 -20.85 -17.84
C LEU A 106 4.02 -19.90 -17.09
N LYS A 107 3.31 -20.40 -16.09
CA LYS A 107 2.44 -19.60 -15.22
C LYS A 107 3.22 -18.51 -14.50
N ALA A 108 4.39 -18.84 -13.93
CA ALA A 108 5.26 -17.87 -13.26
C ALA A 108 5.81 -16.80 -14.21
N SER A 109 6.24 -17.18 -15.41
CA SER A 109 6.73 -16.24 -16.42
C SER A 109 5.61 -15.30 -16.89
N TYR A 110 4.43 -15.82 -17.14
CA TYR A 110 3.24 -15.02 -17.49
C TYR A 110 2.89 -14.03 -16.36
N ALA A 111 2.87 -14.53 -15.11
CA ALA A 111 2.62 -13.71 -13.92
C ALA A 111 3.65 -12.59 -13.76
N ALA A 112 4.94 -12.88 -13.99
CA ALA A 112 6.02 -11.89 -13.91
C ALA A 112 5.84 -10.78 -14.95
N VAL A 113 5.54 -11.12 -16.20
CA VAL A 113 5.34 -10.15 -17.27
C VAL A 113 4.09 -9.31 -17.03
N THR A 114 2.95 -9.95 -16.78
CA THR A 114 1.67 -9.22 -16.61
C THR A 114 1.67 -8.34 -15.38
N LEU A 115 2.15 -8.84 -14.24
CA LEU A 115 2.28 -8.06 -13.01
C LEU A 115 3.32 -6.94 -13.17
N GLY A 116 4.45 -7.21 -13.83
CA GLY A 116 5.47 -6.20 -14.13
C GLY A 116 4.90 -5.04 -14.96
N VAL A 117 4.24 -5.33 -16.08
CA VAL A 117 3.60 -4.32 -16.93
C VAL A 117 2.51 -3.58 -16.16
N TYR A 118 1.68 -4.28 -15.38
CA TYR A 118 0.67 -3.64 -14.53
C TYR A 118 1.32 -2.63 -13.56
N MET A 119 2.41 -3.00 -12.88
CA MET A 119 3.10 -2.12 -11.94
C MET A 119 3.71 -0.88 -12.62
N LEU A 120 4.22 -1.02 -13.86
CA LEU A 120 4.68 0.12 -14.67
C LEU A 120 3.51 1.06 -15.01
N LEU A 121 2.35 0.53 -15.39
CA LEU A 121 1.15 1.31 -15.66
C LEU A 121 0.60 2.00 -14.41
N VAL A 122 0.65 1.34 -13.25
CA VAL A 122 0.35 1.97 -11.96
C VAL A 122 1.25 3.19 -11.74
N SER A 123 2.54 3.10 -12.01
CA SER A 123 3.46 4.22 -11.86
C SER A 123 3.15 5.36 -12.85
N LEU A 124 2.82 5.02 -14.10
CA LEU A 124 2.39 5.99 -15.12
C LEU A 124 1.08 6.71 -14.78
N GLN A 125 0.19 6.07 -14.03
CA GLN A 125 -1.08 6.66 -13.61
C GLN A 125 -0.96 7.39 -12.27
N ASN A 126 -0.38 6.76 -11.23
CA ASN A 126 -0.38 7.25 -9.86
C ASN A 126 0.58 8.41 -9.63
N THR A 127 1.73 8.44 -10.31
CA THR A 127 2.71 9.53 -10.15
C THR A 127 2.17 10.85 -10.69
N PRO A 128 1.65 10.94 -11.94
CA PRO A 128 0.98 12.15 -12.42
C PRO A 128 -0.28 12.51 -11.63
N TYR A 129 -1.05 11.51 -11.17
CA TYR A 129 -2.22 11.73 -10.33
C TYR A 129 -1.85 12.41 -9.01
N SER A 130 -0.79 11.96 -8.36
CA SER A 130 -0.29 12.58 -7.12
C SER A 130 0.17 14.02 -7.34
N ALA A 131 0.87 14.29 -8.46
CA ALA A 131 1.30 15.63 -8.85
C ALA A 131 0.13 16.55 -9.20
N LEU A 132 -0.93 16.02 -9.83
CA LEU A 132 -2.15 16.75 -10.17
C LEU A 132 -2.78 17.41 -8.93
N GLY A 133 -2.85 16.70 -7.79
CA GLY A 133 -3.37 17.25 -6.54
C GLY A 133 -2.63 18.51 -6.07
N GLY A 134 -1.32 18.58 -6.31
CA GLY A 134 -0.48 19.73 -5.96
C GLY A 134 -0.70 20.97 -6.84
N VAL A 135 -1.12 20.78 -8.09
CA VAL A 135 -1.29 21.89 -9.07
C VAL A 135 -2.76 22.33 -9.23
N MET A 136 -3.69 21.70 -8.56
CA MET A 136 -5.11 22.12 -8.56
C MET A 136 -5.34 23.45 -7.85
N SER A 137 -4.49 23.86 -6.90
CA SER A 137 -4.62 25.12 -6.15
C SER A 137 -3.28 25.67 -5.68
N ALA A 138 -3.13 26.99 -5.68
CA ALA A 138 -2.00 27.67 -5.05
C ALA A 138 -2.12 27.71 -3.51
N SER A 139 -3.35 27.65 -2.96
CA SER A 139 -3.60 27.73 -1.53
C SER A 139 -3.26 26.43 -0.81
N GLU A 140 -2.41 26.49 0.22
CA GLU A 140 -2.03 25.35 1.05
C GLU A 140 -3.25 24.71 1.76
N HIS A 141 -4.15 25.53 2.26
CA HIS A 141 -5.39 25.06 2.91
C HIS A 141 -6.27 24.25 1.95
N VAL A 142 -6.41 24.70 0.70
CA VAL A 142 -7.18 24.00 -0.31
C VAL A 142 -6.47 22.69 -0.72
N ARG A 143 -5.14 22.68 -0.86
CA ARG A 143 -4.36 21.46 -1.13
C ARG A 143 -4.48 20.44 0.00
N ALA A 144 -4.43 20.89 1.28
CA ALA A 144 -4.68 20.02 2.42
C ALA A 144 -6.09 19.40 2.38
N SER A 145 -7.11 20.20 2.00
CA SER A 145 -8.46 19.69 1.81
C SER A 145 -8.53 18.64 0.67
N ILE A 146 -7.86 18.87 -0.46
CA ILE A 146 -7.80 17.92 -1.58
C ILE A 146 -7.15 16.60 -1.12
N ALA A 147 -6.03 16.68 -0.38
CA ALA A 147 -5.36 15.52 0.18
C ALA A 147 -6.26 14.73 1.15
N SER A 148 -7.05 15.42 1.97
CA SER A 148 -8.01 14.76 2.87
C SER A 148 -9.10 14.00 2.11
N TRP A 149 -9.65 14.58 1.05
CA TRP A 149 -10.60 13.90 0.18
C TRP A 149 -10.01 12.67 -0.51
N ARG A 150 -8.73 12.76 -0.94
CA ARG A 150 -7.98 11.64 -1.49
C ARG A 150 -7.90 10.46 -0.51
N VAL A 151 -7.52 10.74 0.75
CA VAL A 151 -7.44 9.71 1.80
C VAL A 151 -8.80 9.02 2.02
N VAL A 152 -9.90 9.77 2.00
CA VAL A 152 -11.26 9.19 2.10
C VAL A 152 -11.53 8.26 0.93
N GLY A 153 -11.17 8.65 -0.30
CA GLY A 153 -11.31 7.80 -1.49
C GLY A 153 -10.51 6.50 -1.37
N ALA A 154 -9.24 6.60 -0.96
CA ALA A 154 -8.37 5.44 -0.76
C ALA A 154 -8.92 4.46 0.30
N LEU A 155 -9.34 4.98 1.45
CA LEU A 155 -9.93 4.16 2.53
C LEU A 155 -11.21 3.45 2.07
N ALA A 156 -12.07 4.14 1.30
CA ALA A 156 -13.28 3.54 0.74
C ALA A 156 -12.95 2.40 -0.23
N GLY A 157 -11.97 2.61 -1.15
CA GLY A 157 -11.50 1.57 -2.06
C GLY A 157 -10.91 0.37 -1.34
N GLY A 158 -10.01 0.60 -0.39
CA GLY A 158 -9.39 -0.44 0.43
C GLY A 158 -10.41 -1.24 1.26
N MET A 159 -11.45 -0.57 1.78
CA MET A 159 -12.53 -1.24 2.50
C MET A 159 -13.32 -2.18 1.58
N ILE A 160 -13.71 -1.71 0.39
CA ILE A 160 -14.41 -2.52 -0.62
C ILE A 160 -13.58 -3.76 -0.98
N VAL A 161 -12.29 -3.58 -1.26
CA VAL A 161 -11.38 -4.68 -1.60
C VAL A 161 -11.28 -5.69 -0.47
N SER A 162 -11.04 -5.24 0.76
CA SER A 162 -10.86 -6.16 1.90
C SER A 162 -12.11 -6.97 2.22
N VAL A 163 -13.30 -6.39 2.00
CA VAL A 163 -14.59 -7.02 2.33
C VAL A 163 -15.09 -7.89 1.18
N CYS A 164 -15.03 -7.38 -0.06
CA CYS A 164 -15.76 -7.99 -1.17
C CYS A 164 -14.94 -8.99 -1.98
N THR A 165 -13.59 -8.91 -1.99
CA THR A 165 -12.78 -9.70 -2.95
C THR A 165 -12.97 -11.21 -2.79
N LEU A 166 -12.79 -11.74 -1.58
CA LEU A 166 -12.91 -13.21 -1.37
C LEU A 166 -14.34 -13.72 -1.55
N PRO A 167 -15.41 -13.07 -1.00
CA PRO A 167 -16.78 -13.48 -1.27
C PRO A 167 -17.15 -13.44 -2.75
N LEU A 168 -16.73 -12.38 -3.46
CA LEU A 168 -17.02 -12.20 -4.87
C LEU A 168 -16.31 -13.26 -5.72
N ALA A 169 -15.03 -13.53 -5.46
CA ALA A 169 -14.27 -14.57 -6.15
C ALA A 169 -14.87 -15.97 -5.93
N LYS A 170 -15.33 -16.25 -4.71
CA LYS A 170 -16.03 -17.50 -4.39
C LYS A 170 -17.37 -17.60 -5.12
N PHE A 171 -18.17 -16.53 -5.11
CA PHE A 171 -19.50 -16.50 -5.76
C PHE A 171 -19.38 -16.67 -7.27
N LEU A 172 -18.50 -15.89 -7.92
CA LEU A 172 -18.31 -15.95 -9.37
C LEU A 172 -17.58 -17.21 -9.83
N GLY A 173 -16.82 -17.85 -8.95
CA GLY A 173 -16.16 -19.13 -9.21
C GLY A 173 -17.01 -20.39 -8.99
N ALA A 174 -18.24 -20.24 -8.47
CA ALA A 174 -19.08 -21.37 -8.07
C ALA A 174 -19.36 -22.38 -9.20
N GLN A 175 -19.45 -21.93 -10.46
CA GLN A 175 -19.75 -22.76 -11.62
C GLN A 175 -18.54 -23.04 -12.52
N GLY A 176 -17.37 -22.46 -12.25
CA GLY A 176 -16.23 -22.54 -13.18
C GLY A 176 -14.86 -22.59 -12.52
N GLY A 177 -14.81 -22.89 -11.24
CA GLY A 177 -13.57 -22.99 -10.48
C GLY A 177 -12.99 -21.65 -9.98
N ALA A 178 -12.00 -21.78 -9.12
CA ALA A 178 -11.40 -20.62 -8.45
C ALA A 178 -10.73 -19.65 -9.45
N GLU A 179 -10.00 -20.13 -10.45
CA GLU A 179 -9.33 -19.31 -11.46
C GLU A 179 -10.32 -18.38 -12.18
N ARG A 180 -11.46 -18.97 -12.65
CA ARG A 180 -12.52 -18.19 -13.28
C ARG A 180 -13.12 -17.15 -12.33
N GLY A 181 -13.31 -17.52 -11.05
CA GLY A 181 -13.83 -16.61 -10.03
C GLY A 181 -12.94 -15.38 -9.83
N TRP A 182 -11.63 -15.55 -9.80
CA TRP A 182 -10.68 -14.46 -9.68
C TRP A 182 -10.62 -13.58 -10.93
N LEU A 183 -10.64 -14.19 -12.13
CA LEU A 183 -10.69 -13.43 -13.37
C LEU A 183 -11.96 -12.57 -13.46
N LEU A 184 -13.14 -13.15 -13.18
CA LEU A 184 -14.39 -12.42 -13.19
C LEU A 184 -14.43 -11.30 -12.12
N THR A 185 -13.87 -11.56 -10.94
CA THR A 185 -13.73 -10.53 -9.89
C THR A 185 -12.85 -9.38 -10.35
N SER A 186 -11.73 -9.66 -11.02
CA SER A 186 -10.86 -8.62 -11.57
C SER A 186 -11.58 -7.79 -12.65
N LEU A 187 -12.37 -8.42 -13.50
CA LEU A 187 -13.18 -7.74 -14.52
C LEU A 187 -14.25 -6.84 -13.89
N VAL A 188 -14.91 -7.28 -12.82
CA VAL A 188 -15.86 -6.46 -12.07
C VAL A 188 -15.17 -5.23 -11.50
N TYR A 189 -14.03 -5.41 -10.81
CA TYR A 189 -13.28 -4.27 -10.29
C TYR A 189 -12.76 -3.35 -11.39
N ALA A 190 -12.29 -3.89 -12.52
CA ALA A 190 -11.87 -3.12 -13.69
C ALA A 190 -13.00 -2.24 -14.24
N ALA A 191 -14.22 -2.80 -14.34
CA ALA A 191 -15.40 -2.10 -14.81
C ALA A 191 -15.79 -0.90 -13.92
N PHE A 192 -15.61 -1.03 -12.61
CA PHE A 192 -15.84 0.08 -11.67
C PHE A 192 -14.65 1.05 -11.59
N ALA A 193 -13.41 0.54 -11.60
CA ALA A 193 -12.21 1.35 -11.48
C ALA A 193 -12.00 2.29 -12.67
N LEU A 194 -12.25 1.81 -13.90
CA LEU A 194 -12.02 2.56 -15.12
C LEU A 194 -12.78 3.91 -15.15
N PRO A 195 -14.12 3.97 -14.95
CA PRO A 195 -14.83 5.25 -14.97
C PRO A 195 -14.38 6.19 -13.84
N LEU A 196 -14.05 5.65 -12.65
CA LEU A 196 -13.56 6.47 -11.52
C LEU A 196 -12.20 7.11 -11.83
N MET A 197 -11.27 6.36 -12.45
CA MET A 197 -9.98 6.88 -12.89
C MET A 197 -10.13 7.89 -14.04
N LEU A 198 -11.02 7.64 -15.01
CA LEU A 198 -11.28 8.57 -16.09
C LEU A 198 -11.87 9.89 -15.58
N VAL A 199 -12.83 9.83 -14.66
CA VAL A 199 -13.39 11.03 -13.99
C VAL A 199 -12.28 11.86 -13.36
N SER A 200 -11.35 11.22 -12.65
CA SER A 200 -10.24 11.94 -12.00
C SER A 200 -9.21 12.53 -12.95
N GLY A 201 -9.07 11.99 -14.16
CA GLY A 201 -8.21 12.55 -15.19
C GLY A 201 -8.89 13.66 -16.03
N MET A 202 -10.22 13.68 -16.08
CA MET A 202 -10.97 14.58 -16.97
C MET A 202 -11.52 15.83 -16.26
N PHE A 203 -12.00 15.71 -15.02
CA PHE A 203 -12.72 16.79 -14.34
C PHE A 203 -11.83 17.79 -13.58
N PRO A 204 -10.80 17.38 -12.78
CA PRO A 204 -9.94 18.30 -12.06
C PRO A 204 -9.18 19.20 -13.04
N ARG A 205 -8.98 20.47 -12.69
CA ARG A 205 -8.26 21.44 -13.53
C ARG A 205 -6.91 21.78 -12.94
N GLU A 206 -5.87 21.81 -13.76
CA GLU A 206 -4.56 22.31 -13.41
C GLU A 206 -4.60 23.85 -13.43
N ARG A 207 -4.31 24.48 -12.28
CA ARG A 207 -4.39 25.96 -12.11
C ARG A 207 -3.05 26.60 -11.81
N VAL A 208 -2.09 25.80 -11.34
CA VAL A 208 -0.79 26.29 -10.90
C VAL A 208 0.30 25.71 -11.78
N GLU A 209 1.09 26.59 -12.39
CA GLU A 209 2.34 26.18 -13.04
C GLU A 209 3.41 25.97 -11.96
N PRO A 210 4.24 24.92 -12.04
CA PRO A 210 5.30 24.71 -11.05
C PRO A 210 6.29 25.86 -11.05
N ALA A 211 6.59 26.34 -9.86
CA ALA A 211 7.38 27.56 -9.64
C ALA A 211 8.87 27.43 -9.98
N SER A 212 9.44 26.25 -10.23
CA SER A 212 10.88 26.14 -10.46
C SER A 212 11.26 25.42 -11.73
N LYS A 213 12.09 26.10 -12.52
CA LYS A 213 12.86 25.54 -13.64
C LYS A 213 14.16 24.86 -13.19
N GLU A 214 14.55 25.01 -11.94
CA GLU A 214 15.80 24.43 -11.43
C GLU A 214 15.62 22.94 -11.13
N ARG A 215 16.25 22.14 -11.97
CA ARG A 215 16.30 20.69 -11.86
C ARG A 215 17.54 20.32 -11.07
N VAL A 216 17.38 20.05 -9.77
CA VAL A 216 18.47 19.43 -9.01
C VAL A 216 18.61 17.97 -9.51
N PRO A 217 19.78 17.56 -9.99
CA PRO A 217 19.99 16.20 -10.47
C PRO A 217 19.84 15.23 -9.28
N ILE A 218 19.08 14.13 -9.48
CA ILE A 218 18.80 13.12 -8.46
C ILE A 218 20.06 12.61 -7.77
N ARG A 219 21.18 12.51 -8.54
CA ARG A 219 22.49 12.09 -8.01
C ARG A 219 23.03 13.03 -6.93
N ALA A 220 22.73 14.32 -6.98
CA ALA A 220 23.15 15.30 -5.98
C ALA A 220 22.16 15.38 -4.81
N ALA A 221 20.89 15.12 -5.06
CA ALA A 221 19.83 15.25 -4.07
C ALA A 221 19.83 14.16 -3.02
N LEU A 222 20.03 12.90 -3.40
CA LEU A 222 20.01 11.77 -2.46
C LEU A 222 21.09 11.88 -1.38
N PRO A 223 22.37 12.18 -1.68
CA PRO A 223 23.38 12.41 -0.64
C PRO A 223 23.05 13.60 0.27
N ALA A 224 22.45 14.67 -0.27
CA ALA A 224 22.08 15.83 0.52
C ALA A 224 20.92 15.52 1.49
N VAL A 225 19.91 14.78 1.04
CA VAL A 225 18.83 14.28 1.91
C VAL A 225 19.37 13.38 3.01
N LEU A 226 20.26 12.45 2.69
CA LEU A 226 20.86 11.54 3.67
C LEU A 226 21.77 12.23 4.69
N ARG A 227 22.26 13.44 4.40
CA ARG A 227 23.02 14.27 5.34
C ARG A 227 22.12 15.09 6.26
N THR A 228 20.85 15.25 5.92
CA THR A 228 19.90 15.99 6.76
C THR A 228 19.68 15.25 8.08
N PRO A 229 19.77 15.93 9.24
CA PRO A 229 19.52 15.30 10.53
C PRO A 229 18.15 14.63 10.59
N GLY A 230 18.11 13.39 11.09
CA GLY A 230 16.88 12.60 11.19
C GLY A 230 16.36 11.95 9.90
N ALA A 231 16.84 12.35 8.72
CA ALA A 231 16.37 11.81 7.45
C ALA A 231 16.53 10.29 7.34
N LYS A 232 17.72 9.78 7.68
CA LYS A 232 18.00 8.33 7.68
C LYS A 232 17.04 7.57 8.59
N ALA A 233 16.79 8.11 9.79
CA ALA A 233 15.90 7.48 10.76
C ALA A 233 14.46 7.42 10.25
N VAL A 234 13.94 8.50 9.65
CA VAL A 234 12.58 8.50 9.06
C VAL A 234 12.48 7.53 7.89
N LEU A 235 13.46 7.52 6.98
CA LEU A 235 13.46 6.62 5.82
C LEU A 235 13.52 5.15 6.24
N LEU A 236 14.41 4.80 7.17
CA LEU A 236 14.55 3.44 7.68
C LEU A 236 13.31 3.00 8.50
N ALA A 237 12.70 3.91 9.26
CA ALA A 237 11.44 3.64 9.95
C ALA A 237 10.31 3.37 8.95
N GLY A 238 10.25 4.14 7.85
CA GLY A 238 9.33 3.90 6.75
C GLY A 238 9.52 2.53 6.10
N MET A 239 10.77 2.14 5.85
CA MET A 239 11.09 0.79 5.34
C MET A 239 10.65 -0.31 6.32
N ALA A 240 10.98 -0.16 7.59
CA ALA A 240 10.67 -1.15 8.62
C ALA A 240 9.14 -1.36 8.74
N HIS A 241 8.36 -0.27 8.85
CA HIS A 241 6.90 -0.39 8.93
C HIS A 241 6.27 -0.95 7.65
N SER A 242 6.79 -0.60 6.47
CA SER A 242 6.29 -1.10 5.19
C SER A 242 6.59 -2.60 5.00
N LEU A 243 7.75 -3.05 5.47
CA LEU A 243 8.11 -4.47 5.49
C LEU A 243 7.18 -5.25 6.42
N ALA A 244 6.93 -4.73 7.63
CA ALA A 244 5.93 -5.28 8.54
C ALA A 244 4.53 -5.37 7.89
N GLY A 245 4.13 -4.35 7.14
CA GLY A 245 2.88 -4.30 6.37
C GLY A 245 2.80 -5.41 5.33
N GLY A 246 3.88 -5.64 4.57
CA GLY A 246 3.96 -6.71 3.56
C GLY A 246 3.80 -8.10 4.17
N PHE A 247 4.42 -8.36 5.31
CA PHE A 247 4.20 -9.60 6.07
C PHE A 247 2.76 -9.74 6.56
N SER A 248 2.24 -8.71 7.24
CA SER A 248 0.91 -8.76 7.87
C SER A 248 -0.20 -8.93 6.84
N SER A 249 -0.16 -8.19 5.72
CA SER A 249 -1.24 -8.23 4.72
C SER A 249 -1.39 -9.62 4.12
N ASN A 250 -0.29 -10.26 3.73
CA ASN A 250 -0.34 -11.64 3.23
C ASN A 250 -0.62 -12.63 4.37
N GLY A 251 0.06 -12.48 5.51
CA GLY A 251 -0.07 -13.39 6.65
C GLY A 251 -1.51 -13.56 7.12
N PHE A 252 -2.30 -12.48 7.23
CA PHE A 252 -3.70 -12.57 7.65
C PHE A 252 -4.59 -13.28 6.64
N VAL A 253 -4.36 -13.16 5.32
CA VAL A 253 -5.12 -13.90 4.30
C VAL A 253 -4.94 -15.41 4.52
N TYR A 254 -3.70 -15.87 4.65
CA TYR A 254 -3.39 -17.30 4.89
C TYR A 254 -3.85 -17.75 6.27
N TYR A 255 -3.69 -16.94 7.30
CA TYR A 255 -4.15 -17.24 8.66
C TYR A 255 -5.64 -17.53 8.69
N PHE A 256 -6.48 -16.68 8.09
CA PHE A 256 -7.92 -16.90 8.05
C PHE A 256 -8.31 -18.08 7.17
N LYS A 257 -7.58 -18.37 6.09
CA LYS A 257 -7.86 -19.52 5.23
C LYS A 257 -7.52 -20.85 5.91
N TYR A 258 -6.36 -20.93 6.56
CA TYR A 258 -5.81 -22.21 7.01
C TYR A 258 -5.95 -22.47 8.52
N LEU A 259 -5.82 -21.44 9.36
CA LEU A 259 -5.82 -21.60 10.82
C LEU A 259 -7.18 -21.26 11.45
N ALA A 260 -7.86 -20.23 10.97
CA ALA A 260 -9.11 -19.75 11.57
C ALA A 260 -10.37 -20.38 10.94
N LYS A 261 -10.28 -21.58 10.39
CA LYS A 261 -11.41 -22.29 9.74
C LYS A 261 -12.60 -22.53 10.68
N GLY A 262 -12.37 -22.64 11.99
CA GLY A 262 -13.41 -22.79 13.02
C GLY A 262 -13.95 -21.49 13.59
N SER A 263 -13.44 -20.35 13.14
CA SER A 263 -13.90 -19.02 13.56
C SER A 263 -15.22 -18.66 12.88
N SER A 264 -16.13 -18.00 13.60
CA SER A 264 -17.36 -17.43 13.02
C SER A 264 -17.10 -16.22 12.12
N ILE A 265 -15.85 -15.71 12.07
CA ILE A 265 -15.43 -14.59 11.23
C ILE A 265 -14.43 -15.05 10.18
N GLY A 266 -14.53 -14.44 8.99
CA GLY A 266 -13.56 -14.59 7.92
C GLY A 266 -12.69 -13.34 7.74
N TYR A 267 -11.74 -13.43 6.80
CA TYR A 267 -10.91 -12.29 6.40
C TYR A 267 -11.71 -11.03 6.03
N PRO A 268 -12.88 -11.09 5.35
CA PRO A 268 -13.69 -9.91 5.06
C PRO A 268 -14.11 -9.11 6.30
N THR A 269 -14.54 -9.78 7.35
CA THR A 269 -14.92 -9.12 8.63
C THR A 269 -13.70 -8.50 9.30
N TYR A 270 -12.58 -9.21 9.33
CA TYR A 270 -11.30 -8.67 9.83
C TYR A 270 -10.88 -7.43 9.04
N GLY A 271 -10.92 -7.49 7.71
CA GLY A 271 -10.58 -6.39 6.81
C GLY A 271 -11.47 -5.16 7.03
N PHE A 272 -12.79 -5.36 7.20
CA PHE A 272 -13.71 -4.28 7.52
C PHE A 272 -13.35 -3.58 8.85
N VAL A 273 -13.17 -4.36 9.91
CA VAL A 273 -12.82 -3.81 11.24
C VAL A 273 -11.47 -3.09 11.19
N SER A 274 -10.48 -3.65 10.50
CA SER A 274 -9.16 -3.05 10.34
C SER A 274 -9.24 -1.69 9.64
N GLN A 275 -9.92 -1.60 8.50
CA GLN A 275 -10.05 -0.36 7.73
C GLN A 275 -10.91 0.67 8.44
N ALA A 276 -12.04 0.26 9.03
CA ALA A 276 -12.91 1.16 9.78
C ALA A 276 -12.23 1.73 11.04
N ALA A 277 -11.55 0.89 11.81
CA ALA A 277 -10.81 1.33 12.99
C ALA A 277 -9.67 2.29 12.63
N THR A 278 -8.93 2.00 11.56
CA THR A 278 -7.87 2.88 11.04
C THR A 278 -8.45 4.22 10.60
N ALA A 279 -9.52 4.22 9.81
CA ALA A 279 -10.17 5.44 9.33
C ALA A 279 -10.66 6.31 10.49
N CYS A 280 -11.38 5.74 11.44
CA CYS A 280 -11.85 6.44 12.64
C CYS A 280 -10.70 7.03 13.45
N ALA A 281 -9.61 6.27 13.63
CA ALA A 281 -8.48 6.74 14.41
C ALA A 281 -7.70 7.86 13.70
N VAL A 282 -7.49 7.77 12.38
CA VAL A 282 -6.86 8.83 11.59
C VAL A 282 -7.69 10.11 11.67
N LEU A 283 -9.00 10.03 11.47
CA LEU A 283 -9.87 11.19 11.41
C LEU A 283 -10.11 11.86 12.77
N PHE A 284 -10.29 11.06 13.82
CA PHE A 284 -10.74 11.59 15.11
C PHE A 284 -9.68 11.59 16.21
N ILE A 285 -8.75 10.64 16.23
CA ILE A 285 -7.79 10.47 17.32
C ILE A 285 -6.48 11.17 17.00
N THR A 286 -5.93 10.98 15.79
CA THR A 286 -4.60 11.50 15.44
C THR A 286 -4.51 13.02 15.63
N ALA A 287 -5.48 13.78 15.12
CA ALA A 287 -5.50 15.22 15.26
C ALA A 287 -5.60 15.70 16.71
N ARG A 288 -6.32 14.99 17.58
CA ARG A 288 -6.45 15.32 19.01
C ARG A 288 -5.15 15.07 19.77
N VAL A 289 -4.50 13.94 19.51
CA VAL A 289 -3.28 13.53 20.21
C VAL A 289 -2.10 14.43 19.81
N THR A 290 -1.97 14.76 18.52
CA THR A 290 -0.89 15.62 18.00
C THR A 290 -0.99 17.09 18.43
N ARG A 291 -2.18 17.55 18.88
CA ARG A 291 -2.33 18.87 19.49
C ARG A 291 -1.70 18.96 20.89
N ARG A 292 -1.58 17.82 21.60
CA ARG A 292 -1.09 17.78 22.98
C ARG A 292 0.35 17.30 23.11
N PHE A 293 0.82 16.49 22.17
CA PHE A 293 2.12 15.83 22.22
C PHE A 293 2.91 16.04 20.94
N ALA A 294 4.24 16.04 21.05
CA ALA A 294 5.14 16.13 19.89
C ALA A 294 4.92 14.95 18.91
N ALA A 295 4.85 15.27 17.62
CA ALA A 295 4.58 14.29 16.57
C ALA A 295 5.57 13.09 16.56
N VAL A 296 6.86 13.35 16.85
CA VAL A 296 7.90 12.31 16.96
C VAL A 296 7.57 11.33 18.08
N ARG A 297 7.21 11.82 19.26
CA ARG A 297 6.86 10.99 20.42
C ARG A 297 5.59 10.19 20.18
N VAL A 298 4.56 10.81 19.60
CA VAL A 298 3.31 10.12 19.26
C VAL A 298 3.56 9.01 18.26
N ALA A 299 4.33 9.26 17.20
CA ALA A 299 4.66 8.26 16.19
C ALA A 299 5.47 7.09 16.79
N SER A 300 6.47 7.38 17.62
CA SER A 300 7.28 6.34 18.29
C SER A 300 6.41 5.45 19.19
N ILE A 301 5.59 6.02 20.06
CA ILE A 301 4.67 5.27 20.95
C ILE A 301 3.66 4.46 20.13
N ALA A 302 3.14 5.03 19.04
CA ALA A 302 2.18 4.35 18.17
C ALA A 302 2.81 3.11 17.48
N TYR A 303 4.04 3.22 16.98
CA TYR A 303 4.78 2.07 16.44
C TYR A 303 5.05 1.01 17.51
N ALA A 304 5.54 1.42 18.70
CA ALA A 304 5.81 0.48 19.78
C ALA A 304 4.53 -0.25 20.25
N GLY A 305 3.46 0.49 20.50
CA GLY A 305 2.18 -0.06 20.92
C GLY A 305 1.58 -1.01 19.90
N ALA A 306 1.64 -0.66 18.60
CA ALA A 306 1.18 -1.53 17.54
C ALA A 306 2.03 -2.81 17.42
N GLY A 307 3.35 -2.72 17.61
CA GLY A 307 4.25 -3.86 17.65
C GLY A 307 3.92 -4.80 18.82
N LEU A 308 3.78 -4.27 20.02
CA LEU A 308 3.41 -5.06 21.22
C LEU A 308 2.05 -5.73 21.06
N LEU A 309 1.05 -5.01 20.55
CA LEU A 309 -0.27 -5.58 20.28
C LEU A 309 -0.23 -6.65 19.20
N SER A 310 0.69 -6.56 18.22
CA SER A 310 0.87 -7.62 17.23
C SER A 310 1.33 -8.93 17.89
N CYS A 311 2.18 -8.89 18.90
CA CYS A 311 2.62 -10.10 19.62
C CYS A 311 1.44 -10.88 20.23
N VAL A 312 0.37 -10.20 20.61
CA VAL A 312 -0.81 -10.82 21.21
C VAL A 312 -1.46 -11.85 20.29
N TYR A 313 -1.42 -11.63 18.95
CA TYR A 313 -1.99 -12.58 17.99
C TYR A 313 -1.40 -13.98 18.08
N PHE A 314 -0.15 -14.13 18.50
CA PHE A 314 0.49 -15.44 18.63
C PHE A 314 -0.20 -16.33 19.67
N PHE A 315 -0.64 -15.72 20.77
CA PHE A 315 -1.24 -16.40 21.90
C PHE A 315 -2.76 -16.58 21.77
N LEU A 316 -3.39 -15.89 20.81
CA LEU A 316 -4.84 -15.99 20.64
C LEU A 316 -5.23 -17.33 20.01
N PRO A 317 -6.27 -18.01 20.56
CA PRO A 317 -6.86 -19.15 19.88
C PRO A 317 -7.49 -18.71 18.54
N ALA A 318 -7.20 -19.44 17.47
CA ALA A 318 -7.74 -19.13 16.15
C ALA A 318 -9.28 -19.18 16.07
N SER A 319 -9.92 -19.88 16.99
CA SER A 319 -11.38 -19.98 17.13
C SER A 319 -12.02 -18.77 17.81
N SER A 320 -11.25 -17.94 18.54
CA SER A 320 -11.79 -16.82 19.31
C SER A 320 -12.00 -15.57 18.45
N SER A 321 -13.14 -15.50 17.80
CA SER A 321 -13.52 -14.39 16.90
C SER A 321 -13.50 -13.01 17.57
N ALA A 322 -14.05 -12.90 18.75
CA ALA A 322 -14.14 -11.64 19.50
C ALA A 322 -12.76 -11.10 19.88
N SER A 323 -11.86 -11.97 20.38
CA SER A 323 -10.49 -11.57 20.74
C SER A 323 -9.69 -11.14 19.52
N LEU A 324 -9.81 -11.85 18.36
CA LEU A 324 -9.13 -11.48 17.12
C LEU A 324 -9.58 -10.11 16.62
N LEU A 325 -10.88 -9.81 16.62
CA LEU A 325 -11.42 -8.52 16.22
C LEU A 325 -11.07 -7.41 17.21
N GLY A 326 -11.14 -7.68 18.51
CA GLY A 326 -10.79 -6.72 19.56
C GLY A 326 -9.32 -6.28 19.46
N VAL A 327 -8.41 -7.24 19.33
CA VAL A 327 -6.97 -6.93 19.15
C VAL A 327 -6.72 -6.23 17.81
N CYS A 328 -7.43 -6.62 16.74
CA CYS A 328 -7.34 -5.94 15.44
C CYS A 328 -7.74 -4.47 15.57
N ALA A 329 -8.92 -4.17 16.11
CA ALA A 329 -9.40 -2.82 16.27
C ALA A 329 -8.46 -1.97 17.14
N LEU A 330 -8.03 -2.49 18.30
CA LEU A 330 -7.13 -1.80 19.20
C LEU A 330 -5.77 -1.51 18.53
N ARG A 331 -5.18 -2.53 17.87
CA ARG A 331 -3.92 -2.37 17.14
C ARG A 331 -4.03 -1.32 16.04
N CYS A 332 -5.11 -1.33 15.25
CA CYS A 332 -5.33 -0.36 14.19
C CYS A 332 -5.51 1.07 14.72
N VAL A 333 -6.25 1.24 15.83
CA VAL A 333 -6.41 2.53 16.50
C VAL A 333 -5.07 3.06 17.01
N VAL A 334 -4.25 2.22 17.62
CA VAL A 334 -2.92 2.61 18.13
C VAL A 334 -1.95 2.90 16.99
N TYR A 335 -2.02 2.16 15.89
CA TYR A 335 -1.12 2.30 14.74
C TYR A 335 -1.44 3.50 13.84
N ALA A 336 -2.71 3.91 13.75
CA ALA A 336 -3.17 4.94 12.83
C ALA A 336 -2.39 6.28 12.92
N PRO A 337 -2.05 6.81 14.12
CA PRO A 337 -1.20 8.00 14.22
C PRO A 337 0.18 7.83 13.59
N ALA A 338 0.79 6.64 13.67
CA ALA A 338 2.10 6.39 13.10
C ALA A 338 2.08 6.52 11.57
N ILE A 339 1.05 5.97 10.91
CA ILE A 339 0.85 6.08 9.44
C ILE A 339 0.73 7.56 9.02
N ALA A 340 -0.13 8.31 9.70
CA ALA A 340 -0.37 9.71 9.36
C ALA A 340 0.87 10.59 9.62
N LEU A 341 1.56 10.35 10.74
CA LEU A 341 2.71 11.14 11.15
C LEU A 341 3.99 10.81 10.38
N PHE A 342 4.13 9.62 9.79
CA PHE A 342 5.25 9.30 8.92
C PHE A 342 5.44 10.35 7.82
N TRP A 343 4.38 10.69 7.11
CA TRP A 343 4.41 11.71 6.05
C TRP A 343 4.69 13.12 6.59
N THR A 344 4.22 13.41 7.81
CA THR A 344 4.50 14.70 8.49
C THR A 344 5.98 14.79 8.89
N LEU A 345 6.57 13.72 9.40
CA LEU A 345 7.99 13.68 9.74
C LEU A 345 8.87 13.81 8.49
N LEU A 346 8.46 13.18 7.39
CA LEU A 346 9.15 13.30 6.11
C LEU A 346 9.09 14.74 5.56
N ALA A 347 7.96 15.42 5.69
CA ALA A 347 7.83 16.83 5.33
C ALA A 347 8.77 17.72 6.16
N ARG A 348 8.90 17.48 7.48
CA ARG A 348 9.88 18.21 8.33
C ARG A 348 11.32 18.00 7.88
N VAL A 349 11.69 16.80 7.45
CA VAL A 349 13.01 16.55 6.87
C VAL A 349 13.21 17.39 5.61
N ALA A 350 12.19 17.50 4.75
CA ALA A 350 12.26 18.37 3.57
C ALA A 350 12.46 19.85 3.94
N ASP A 351 11.72 20.36 4.93
CA ASP A 351 11.83 21.74 5.39
C ASP A 351 13.21 22.07 5.98
N THR A 352 13.83 21.10 6.66
CA THR A 352 15.16 21.27 7.29
C THR A 352 16.33 21.02 6.33
N SER A 353 16.08 20.58 5.12
CA SER A 353 17.10 20.19 4.13
C SER A 353 17.70 21.38 3.33
N GLY A 354 17.50 22.61 3.78
CA GLY A 354 18.17 23.79 3.20
C GLY A 354 17.74 24.14 1.77
N GLY A 355 16.45 23.95 1.42
CA GLY A 355 15.91 24.31 0.11
C GLY A 355 15.94 23.19 -0.93
N ILE A 356 16.26 21.95 -0.53
CA ILE A 356 16.09 20.78 -1.39
C ILE A 356 14.60 20.64 -1.72
N ALA A 357 14.28 20.47 -3.01
CA ALA A 357 12.90 20.33 -3.45
C ALA A 357 12.22 19.16 -2.71
N THR A 358 11.03 19.37 -2.17
CA THR A 358 10.24 18.40 -1.41
C THR A 358 10.12 17.05 -2.14
N ALA A 359 9.98 17.07 -3.47
CA ALA A 359 9.93 15.88 -4.30
C ALA A 359 11.16 14.97 -4.18
N LEU A 360 12.34 15.55 -3.90
CA LEU A 360 13.60 14.82 -3.76
C LEU A 360 13.74 14.09 -2.42
N VAL A 361 12.92 14.46 -1.43
CA VAL A 361 12.81 13.76 -0.14
C VAL A 361 11.73 12.68 -0.22
N PHE A 362 10.59 13.01 -0.79
CA PHE A 362 9.44 12.09 -0.88
C PHE A 362 9.64 10.95 -1.89
N GLY A 363 10.32 11.21 -3.01
CA GLY A 363 10.57 10.21 -4.05
C GLY A 363 11.31 8.98 -3.52
N PRO A 364 12.51 9.13 -2.92
CA PRO A 364 13.23 8.02 -2.28
C PRO A 364 12.42 7.33 -1.18
N ALA A 365 11.65 8.06 -0.37
CA ALA A 365 10.82 7.47 0.67
C ALA A 365 9.72 6.57 0.08
N CYS A 366 9.02 7.04 -0.96
CA CYS A 366 8.02 6.23 -1.66
C CYS A 366 8.63 4.97 -2.29
N PHE A 367 9.79 5.11 -2.96
CA PHE A 367 10.52 3.99 -3.53
C PHE A 367 10.90 2.94 -2.46
N LEU A 368 11.52 3.40 -1.37
CA LEU A 368 11.94 2.53 -0.29
C LEU A 368 10.76 1.83 0.39
N ASN A 369 9.66 2.53 0.64
CA ASN A 369 8.47 1.96 1.24
C ASN A 369 7.80 0.90 0.34
N LYS A 370 7.65 1.17 -0.96
CA LYS A 370 7.09 0.22 -1.92
C LYS A 370 7.96 -1.03 -2.03
N THR A 371 9.29 -0.85 -2.15
CA THR A 371 10.25 -1.95 -2.24
C THR A 371 10.29 -2.76 -0.95
N ALA A 372 10.25 -2.13 0.22
CA ALA A 372 10.21 -2.81 1.51
C ALA A 372 8.91 -3.61 1.69
N SER A 373 7.76 -3.07 1.28
CA SER A 373 6.48 -3.81 1.30
C SER A 373 6.53 -5.03 0.37
N ALA A 374 7.12 -4.88 -0.81
CA ALA A 374 7.33 -5.98 -1.75
C ALA A 374 8.27 -7.06 -1.17
N ALA A 375 9.37 -6.62 -0.52
CA ALA A 375 10.29 -7.52 0.17
C ALA A 375 9.59 -8.28 1.31
N GLY A 376 8.72 -7.62 2.10
CA GLY A 376 7.92 -8.26 3.12
C GLY A 376 7.02 -9.36 2.56
N SER A 377 6.33 -9.09 1.44
CA SER A 377 5.50 -10.09 0.76
C SER A 377 6.33 -11.27 0.22
N SER A 378 7.50 -10.99 -0.35
CA SER A 378 8.40 -12.02 -0.88
C SER A 378 8.98 -12.88 0.22
N LEU A 379 9.49 -12.27 1.29
CA LEU A 379 10.02 -12.99 2.44
C LEU A 379 8.96 -13.84 3.13
N PHE A 380 7.70 -13.40 3.15
CA PHE A 380 6.58 -14.23 3.60
C PHE A 380 6.42 -15.47 2.70
N GLY A 381 6.44 -15.32 1.38
CA GLY A 381 6.39 -16.44 0.43
C GLY A 381 7.56 -17.43 0.60
N CYS A 382 8.79 -16.91 0.73
CA CYS A 382 9.97 -17.74 1.02
C CYS A 382 9.84 -18.49 2.36
N GLY A 383 9.38 -17.80 3.40
CA GLY A 383 9.16 -18.38 4.71
C GLY A 383 8.10 -19.49 4.71
N LEU A 384 7.02 -19.34 3.94
CA LEU A 384 6.03 -20.38 3.72
C LEU A 384 6.65 -21.61 3.07
N SER A 385 7.45 -21.43 2.02
CA SER A 385 8.15 -22.52 1.33
C SER A 385 9.11 -23.25 2.27
N LEU A 386 9.93 -22.51 3.03
CA LEU A 386 10.85 -23.09 4.02
C LEU A 386 10.12 -23.83 5.16
N ALA A 387 8.92 -23.38 5.51
CA ALA A 387 8.08 -24.04 6.50
C ALA A 387 7.34 -25.28 5.93
N GLY A 388 7.62 -25.69 4.70
CA GLY A 388 7.03 -26.87 4.08
C GLY A 388 5.58 -26.69 3.61
N PHE A 389 5.19 -25.46 3.28
CA PHE A 389 3.87 -25.24 2.67
C PHE A 389 3.88 -25.67 1.20
N VAL A 390 2.97 -26.58 0.87
CA VAL A 390 2.70 -26.98 -0.53
C VAL A 390 1.34 -26.40 -0.92
N PRO A 391 1.28 -25.55 -1.96
CA PRO A 391 0.02 -25.00 -2.43
C PRO A 391 -0.91 -26.06 -2.96
N ALA A 392 -2.22 -25.78 -2.97
CA ALA A 392 -3.21 -26.67 -3.58
C ALA A 392 -2.98 -26.74 -5.11
N THR A 393 -2.98 -27.95 -5.64
CA THR A 393 -2.96 -28.23 -7.09
C THR A 393 -4.19 -29.03 -7.47
N GLU A 394 -4.46 -29.16 -8.78
CA GLU A 394 -5.58 -29.98 -9.26
C GLU A 394 -5.47 -31.40 -8.69
N GLY A 395 -6.45 -31.79 -7.87
CA GLY A 395 -6.53 -33.12 -7.24
C GLY A 395 -5.80 -33.26 -5.89
N HIS A 396 -5.03 -32.26 -5.43
CA HIS A 396 -4.34 -32.31 -4.15
C HIS A 396 -4.67 -31.08 -3.30
N ALA A 397 -5.12 -31.32 -2.06
CA ALA A 397 -5.32 -30.25 -1.09
C ALA A 397 -3.97 -29.65 -0.66
N ALA A 398 -3.95 -28.35 -0.29
CA ALA A 398 -2.74 -27.74 0.25
C ALA A 398 -2.25 -28.48 1.50
N GLU A 399 -0.97 -28.78 1.54
CA GLU A 399 -0.35 -29.39 2.71
C GLU A 399 0.13 -28.30 3.68
N VAL A 400 -0.36 -28.37 4.91
CA VAL A 400 -0.04 -27.44 5.99
C VAL A 400 0.61 -28.22 7.12
N THR A 401 1.91 -28.13 7.23
CA THR A 401 2.69 -28.78 8.29
C THR A 401 2.58 -28.01 9.62
N SER A 402 2.97 -28.61 10.74
CA SER A 402 3.07 -27.92 12.02
C SER A 402 4.01 -26.71 11.95
N TYR A 403 5.09 -26.78 11.18
CA TYR A 403 6.02 -25.67 10.98
C TYR A 403 5.36 -24.52 10.19
N THR A 404 4.53 -24.84 9.19
CA THR A 404 3.74 -23.87 8.43
C THR A 404 2.77 -23.10 9.35
N VAL A 405 2.09 -23.82 10.28
CA VAL A 405 1.19 -23.20 11.27
C VAL A 405 1.95 -22.23 12.17
N ILE A 406 3.10 -22.64 12.70
CA ILE A 406 3.94 -21.78 13.54
C ILE A 406 4.41 -20.56 12.74
N PHE A 407 4.89 -20.75 11.51
CA PHE A 407 5.33 -19.65 10.67
C PHE A 407 4.20 -18.64 10.39
N MET A 408 3.00 -19.11 10.02
CA MET A 408 1.84 -18.23 9.80
C MET A 408 1.49 -17.40 11.04
N ARG A 409 1.57 -17.99 12.24
CA ARG A 409 1.39 -17.25 13.50
C ARG A 409 2.50 -16.22 13.72
N LEU A 410 3.75 -16.59 13.49
CA LEU A 410 4.89 -15.66 13.61
C LEU A 410 4.78 -14.51 12.61
N ALA A 411 4.32 -14.78 11.40
CA ALA A 411 4.20 -13.80 10.30
C ALA A 411 3.16 -12.70 10.56
N ILE A 412 2.14 -12.97 11.39
CA ILE A 412 1.14 -11.96 11.78
C ILE A 412 1.43 -11.33 13.15
N SER A 413 2.38 -11.87 13.91
CA SER A 413 2.66 -11.48 15.30
C SER A 413 4.08 -10.94 15.50
N PHE A 414 5.05 -11.80 15.80
CA PHE A 414 6.39 -11.39 16.21
C PHE A 414 7.20 -10.76 15.06
N ILE A 415 7.09 -11.27 13.83
CA ILE A 415 7.85 -10.70 12.71
C ILE A 415 7.46 -9.23 12.46
N PRO A 416 6.17 -8.88 12.28
CA PRO A 416 5.78 -7.48 12.17
C PRO A 416 6.11 -6.66 13.43
N ALA A 417 6.02 -7.26 14.63
CA ALA A 417 6.33 -6.58 15.88
C ALA A 417 7.78 -6.10 15.93
N VAL A 418 8.75 -6.95 15.56
CA VAL A 418 10.17 -6.58 15.52
C VAL A 418 10.41 -5.37 14.63
N PHE A 419 9.84 -5.35 13.41
CA PHE A 419 10.00 -4.23 12.50
C PHE A 419 9.29 -2.96 12.98
N MET A 420 8.14 -3.08 13.65
CA MET A 420 7.45 -1.94 14.23
C MET A 420 8.20 -1.38 15.45
N LEU A 421 8.78 -2.22 16.28
CA LEU A 421 9.65 -1.79 17.39
C LEU A 421 10.93 -1.13 16.87
N LEU A 422 11.52 -1.65 15.79
CA LEU A 422 12.64 -1.01 15.11
C LEU A 422 12.25 0.37 14.57
N ALA A 423 11.07 0.49 13.94
CA ALA A 423 10.56 1.79 13.47
C ALA A 423 10.36 2.76 14.63
N SER A 424 9.83 2.30 15.77
CA SER A 424 9.69 3.09 16.99
C SER A 424 11.03 3.61 17.50
N PHE A 425 12.03 2.74 17.61
CA PHE A 425 13.38 3.10 18.04
C PHE A 425 14.02 4.15 17.12
N LEU A 426 13.93 3.93 15.80
CA LEU A 426 14.46 4.86 14.79
C LEU A 426 13.80 6.24 14.87
N VAL A 427 12.48 6.29 15.03
CA VAL A 427 11.75 7.57 15.19
C VAL A 427 12.13 8.23 16.53
N HIS A 428 12.26 7.47 17.61
CA HIS A 428 12.66 8.02 18.92
C HIS A 428 14.07 8.63 18.90
N SER A 429 15.01 8.04 18.14
CA SER A 429 16.37 8.58 18.00
C SER A 429 16.42 10.00 17.45
N ILE A 430 15.41 10.42 16.68
CA ILE A 430 15.28 11.79 16.17
C ILE A 430 15.06 12.80 17.32
N GLU A 431 14.25 12.41 18.32
CA GLU A 431 13.99 13.25 19.50
C GLU A 431 15.25 13.46 20.33
N MET A 432 16.07 12.41 20.46
CA MET A 432 17.33 12.47 21.22
C MET A 432 18.36 13.37 20.53
N GLN A 433 18.51 13.24 19.18
CA GLN A 433 19.41 14.11 18.41
C GLN A 433 19.02 15.59 18.50
N GLY A 434 17.74 15.91 18.48
CA GLY A 434 17.24 17.29 18.60
C GLY A 434 17.43 17.90 20.00
N LYS A 435 17.60 17.10 21.05
CA LYS A 435 17.93 17.56 22.40
C LYS A 435 19.43 17.83 22.54
N CYS A 436 20.29 16.93 22.06
CA CYS A 436 21.74 17.14 22.09
C CYS A 436 22.25 18.34 21.27
N GLN A 437 21.49 18.82 20.28
CA GLN A 437 21.85 20.03 19.53
C GLN A 437 21.42 21.35 20.21
N LYS A 438 20.62 21.26 21.28
CA LYS A 438 20.14 22.43 22.05
C LYS A 438 20.87 22.64 23.38
N GLU A 439 21.65 21.64 23.81
CA GLU A 439 22.65 21.70 24.88
C GLU A 439 24.03 22.05 24.29
#